data_13d33f81861ffbf065ba205a0e43dc9a
#
_entry.id   13d33f81861ffbf065ba205a0e43dc9a
#
_cell.length_a   1.000
_cell.length_b   1.000
_cell.length_c   1.000
_cell.angle_alpha   90.00
_cell.angle_beta   90.00
_cell.angle_gamma   90.00
#
_symmetry.space_group_name_H-M   'P 1'
#
loop_
_entity.id
_entity.type
_entity.pdbx_description
1 polymer ?
#
loop_
_entity_poly.entity_id
_entity_poly.type
_entity_poly.pdbx_seq_one_letter_code
_entity_poly.pdbx_strand_id
1 'polypeptide(L)'
;MQQKRNQQAEIRLGSHGEDYGSWMSNPVFYIIGGITALAVVLAALSFSVFHITVLGVLFSVVAAALVTLLVWITWIRRQYAFGGGGIMEQVHRVVLSHLDYDGQGSLLEVGCGSGALSIRAALTWPETKVTGMDYWGAVYNYSKALCEKNAASEGVASRCVFQHGDANHLDFPDESFDAVISNYVYHNVMGADMHKLLLESLRVLKKRRRLFSER
;
A
#
# COMPACT_ATOMS: atom_id res chain seq x y z
N MET A 1 20.65 -0.52 16.57
CA MET A 1 19.52 -1.32 16.00
C MET A 1 18.33 -1.43 16.96
N GLN A 2 18.50 -1.83 18.24
CA GLN A 2 17.39 -2.00 19.19
C GLN A 2 16.58 -0.70 19.43
N GLN A 3 17.25 0.44 19.54
CA GLN A 3 16.60 1.73 19.77
C GLN A 3 15.74 2.17 18.58
N LYS A 4 16.19 1.95 17.32
CA LYS A 4 15.39 2.17 16.10
C LYS A 4 14.15 1.26 16.06
N ARG A 5 14.28 0.00 16.48
CA ARG A 5 13.15 -0.95 16.58
C ARG A 5 12.12 -0.52 17.60
N ASN A 6 12.53 -0.03 18.76
CA ASN A 6 11.63 0.43 19.81
C ASN A 6 10.86 1.70 19.37
N GLN A 7 11.55 2.65 18.74
CA GLN A 7 10.92 3.87 18.23
C GLN A 7 9.88 3.58 17.12
N GLN A 8 10.15 2.62 16.24
CA GLN A 8 9.18 2.19 15.22
C GLN A 8 7.97 1.42 15.79
N ALA A 9 8.13 0.77 16.95
CA ALA A 9 7.04 0.05 17.60
C ALA A 9 5.94 0.98 18.15
N GLU A 10 6.26 2.25 18.42
CA GLU A 10 5.33 3.25 18.98
C GLU A 10 4.56 4.00 17.89
N ILE A 11 5.03 4.00 16.64
CA ILE A 11 4.36 4.69 15.53
C ILE A 11 3.15 3.88 15.08
N ARG A 12 1.96 4.38 15.35
CA ARG A 12 0.68 3.80 14.91
C ARG A 12 0.06 4.71 13.85
N LEU A 13 0.04 4.26 12.60
CA LEU A 13 -0.66 4.95 11.52
C LEU A 13 -2.18 4.72 11.63
N GLY A 14 -2.96 5.71 11.17
CA GLY A 14 -4.41 5.59 11.10
C GLY A 14 -5.14 5.90 12.40
N SER A 15 -4.47 6.52 13.39
CA SER A 15 -5.08 6.85 14.69
C SER A 15 -5.78 8.22 14.72
N HIS A 16 -5.59 9.05 13.70
CA HIS A 16 -6.11 10.42 13.61
C HIS A 16 -7.17 10.61 12.51
N GLY A 17 -7.72 9.50 11.98
CA GLY A 17 -8.74 9.53 10.93
C GLY A 17 -8.18 9.50 9.50
N GLU A 18 -6.95 9.06 9.34
CA GLU A 18 -6.32 8.84 8.05
C GLU A 18 -7.00 7.70 7.29
N ASP A 19 -7.09 7.85 5.98
CA ASP A 19 -7.56 6.80 5.08
C ASP A 19 -6.39 6.28 4.23
N TYR A 20 -5.76 5.23 4.70
CA TYR A 20 -4.73 4.55 3.91
C TYR A 20 -5.32 3.57 2.88
N GLY A 21 -6.64 3.45 2.84
CA GLY A 21 -7.35 2.61 1.89
C GLY A 21 -7.04 1.12 2.01
N SER A 22 -7.31 0.43 0.94
CA SER A 22 -6.97 -0.98 0.78
C SER A 22 -6.57 -1.23 -0.67
N TRP A 23 -5.60 -2.10 -0.89
CA TRP A 23 -5.21 -2.58 -2.21
C TRP A 23 -6.40 -3.19 -2.99
N MET A 24 -7.43 -3.66 -2.28
CA MET A 24 -8.64 -4.20 -2.89
C MET A 24 -9.73 -3.13 -2.95
N SER A 25 -10.15 -2.77 -4.15
CA SER A 25 -11.15 -1.73 -4.40
C SER A 25 -12.56 -2.11 -3.91
N ASN A 26 -13.31 -1.13 -3.39
CA ASN A 26 -14.69 -1.34 -2.92
C ASN A 26 -15.65 -1.90 -3.99
N PRO A 27 -15.59 -1.53 -5.28
CA PRO A 27 -16.43 -2.11 -6.32
C PRO A 27 -16.42 -3.63 -6.36
N VAL A 28 -15.29 -4.28 -6.10
CA VAL A 28 -15.21 -5.75 -6.06
C VAL A 28 -16.17 -6.34 -5.02
N PHE A 29 -16.24 -5.74 -3.82
CA PHE A 29 -17.17 -6.17 -2.78
C PHE A 29 -18.64 -5.96 -3.16
N TYR A 30 -18.94 -4.83 -3.81
CA TYR A 30 -20.31 -4.54 -4.26
C TYR A 30 -20.77 -5.50 -5.37
N ILE A 31 -19.88 -5.83 -6.31
CA ILE A 31 -20.18 -6.79 -7.38
C ILE A 31 -20.43 -8.18 -6.80
N ILE A 32 -19.52 -8.70 -5.98
CA ILE A 32 -19.69 -10.03 -5.38
C ILE A 32 -20.92 -10.05 -4.47
N GLY A 33 -21.14 -9.00 -3.69
CA GLY A 33 -22.31 -8.86 -2.84
C GLY A 33 -23.63 -8.86 -3.63
N GLY A 34 -23.69 -8.15 -4.76
CA GLY A 34 -24.83 -8.13 -5.66
C GLY A 34 -25.12 -9.50 -6.27
N ILE A 35 -24.08 -10.20 -6.74
CA ILE A 35 -24.23 -11.57 -7.27
C ILE A 35 -24.71 -12.53 -6.17
N THR A 36 -24.19 -12.38 -4.95
CA THR A 36 -24.62 -13.18 -3.79
C THR A 36 -26.09 -12.95 -3.48
N ALA A 37 -26.53 -11.69 -3.43
CA ALA A 37 -27.94 -11.35 -3.20
C ALA A 37 -28.85 -11.93 -4.28
N LEU A 38 -28.45 -11.84 -5.54
CA LEU A 38 -29.18 -12.43 -6.66
C LEU A 38 -29.31 -13.97 -6.52
N ALA A 39 -28.23 -14.65 -6.16
CA ALA A 39 -28.24 -16.10 -5.96
C ALA A 39 -29.19 -16.51 -4.82
N VAL A 40 -29.23 -15.75 -3.72
CA VAL A 40 -30.19 -15.98 -2.61
C VAL A 40 -31.63 -15.80 -3.07
N VAL A 41 -31.93 -14.74 -3.83
CA VAL A 41 -33.29 -14.50 -4.37
C VAL A 41 -33.71 -15.62 -5.30
N LEU A 42 -32.83 -16.06 -6.21
CA LEU A 42 -33.10 -17.16 -7.14
C LEU A 42 -33.33 -18.49 -6.39
N ALA A 43 -32.58 -18.75 -5.33
CA ALA A 43 -32.80 -19.90 -4.47
C ALA A 43 -34.21 -19.87 -3.83
N ALA A 44 -34.56 -18.72 -3.24
CA ALA A 44 -35.89 -18.55 -2.61
C ALA A 44 -37.03 -18.70 -3.60
N LEU A 45 -36.96 -18.10 -4.78
CA LEU A 45 -37.95 -18.24 -5.84
C LEU A 45 -38.08 -19.69 -6.35
N SER A 46 -36.94 -20.39 -6.50
CA SER A 46 -36.92 -21.79 -6.94
C SER A 46 -37.67 -22.70 -5.96
N PHE A 47 -37.54 -22.48 -4.65
CA PHE A 47 -38.24 -23.26 -3.64
C PHE A 47 -39.71 -22.85 -3.46
N SER A 48 -39.99 -21.53 -3.41
CA SER A 48 -41.32 -21.04 -2.98
C SER A 48 -42.32 -20.84 -4.12
N VAL A 49 -41.84 -20.47 -5.31
CA VAL A 49 -42.71 -20.14 -6.46
C VAL A 49 -42.69 -21.24 -7.51
N PHE A 50 -41.50 -21.66 -7.92
CA PHE A 50 -41.38 -22.62 -9.03
C PHE A 50 -41.34 -24.06 -8.57
N HIS A 51 -41.17 -24.32 -7.27
CA HIS A 51 -41.07 -25.66 -6.67
C HIS A 51 -40.03 -26.57 -7.34
N ILE A 52 -38.94 -25.97 -7.90
CA ILE A 52 -37.85 -26.68 -8.56
C ILE A 52 -36.71 -26.88 -7.56
N THR A 53 -36.77 -27.93 -6.77
CA THR A 53 -35.84 -28.23 -5.68
C THR A 53 -34.38 -28.26 -6.14
N VAL A 54 -34.08 -28.82 -7.30
CA VAL A 54 -32.71 -28.93 -7.83
C VAL A 54 -32.09 -27.56 -8.06
N LEU A 55 -32.83 -26.62 -8.68
CA LEU A 55 -32.35 -25.23 -8.89
C LEU A 55 -32.21 -24.49 -7.57
N GLY A 56 -33.15 -24.68 -6.63
CA GLY A 56 -33.09 -24.09 -5.29
C GLY A 56 -31.80 -24.51 -4.54
N VAL A 57 -31.48 -25.80 -4.57
CA VAL A 57 -30.25 -26.34 -3.98
C VAL A 57 -29.01 -25.77 -4.69
N LEU A 58 -29.00 -25.74 -6.02
CA LEU A 58 -27.88 -25.21 -6.80
C LEU A 58 -27.56 -23.73 -6.44
N PHE A 59 -28.61 -22.88 -6.47
CA PHE A 59 -28.43 -21.47 -6.12
C PHE A 59 -28.03 -21.25 -4.65
N SER A 60 -28.51 -22.12 -3.74
CA SER A 60 -28.10 -22.08 -2.33
C SER A 60 -26.63 -22.42 -2.16
N VAL A 61 -26.11 -23.41 -2.87
CA VAL A 61 -24.68 -23.77 -2.86
C VAL A 61 -23.83 -22.62 -3.41
N VAL A 62 -24.24 -22.01 -4.53
CA VAL A 62 -23.55 -20.84 -5.10
C VAL A 62 -23.54 -19.67 -4.12
N ALA A 63 -24.68 -19.36 -3.50
CA ALA A 63 -24.76 -18.28 -2.51
C ALA A 63 -23.83 -18.54 -1.31
N ALA A 64 -23.81 -19.76 -0.78
CA ALA A 64 -22.94 -20.15 0.32
C ALA A 64 -21.46 -20.01 -0.04
N ALA A 65 -21.07 -20.43 -1.25
CA ALA A 65 -19.70 -20.27 -1.73
C ALA A 65 -19.30 -18.79 -1.85
N LEU A 66 -20.17 -17.92 -2.38
CA LEU A 66 -19.93 -16.48 -2.50
C LEU A 66 -19.88 -15.79 -1.14
N VAL A 67 -20.71 -16.17 -0.17
CA VAL A 67 -20.64 -15.67 1.21
C VAL A 67 -19.30 -16.05 1.82
N THR A 68 -18.87 -17.31 1.67
CA THR A 68 -17.56 -17.76 2.17
C THR A 68 -16.42 -16.95 1.55
N LEU A 69 -16.47 -16.69 0.24
CA LEU A 69 -15.51 -15.86 -0.46
C LEU A 69 -15.49 -14.42 0.10
N LEU A 70 -16.67 -13.80 0.30
CA LEU A 70 -16.78 -12.46 0.87
C LEU A 70 -16.18 -12.38 2.29
N VAL A 71 -16.44 -13.36 3.13
CA VAL A 71 -15.86 -13.43 4.47
C VAL A 71 -14.34 -13.54 4.38
N TRP A 72 -13.84 -14.42 3.51
CA TRP A 72 -12.40 -14.65 3.34
C TRP A 72 -11.66 -13.41 2.82
N ILE A 73 -12.18 -12.76 1.76
CA ILE A 73 -11.53 -11.54 1.23
C ILE A 73 -11.64 -10.37 2.20
N THR A 74 -12.70 -10.27 3.01
CA THR A 74 -12.82 -9.26 4.07
C THR A 74 -11.79 -9.51 5.16
N TRP A 75 -11.56 -10.76 5.54
CA TRP A 75 -10.52 -11.14 6.50
C TRP A 75 -9.13 -10.80 5.97
N ILE A 76 -8.81 -11.16 4.72
CA ILE A 76 -7.54 -10.81 4.07
C ILE A 76 -7.38 -9.29 4.05
N ARG A 77 -8.40 -8.54 3.63
CA ARG A 77 -8.35 -7.07 3.59
C ARG A 77 -7.98 -6.47 4.95
N ARG A 78 -8.49 -7.04 6.04
CA ARG A 78 -8.13 -6.61 7.41
C ARG A 78 -6.68 -6.94 7.77
N GLN A 79 -6.16 -8.10 7.34
CA GLN A 79 -4.76 -8.48 7.58
C GLN A 79 -3.78 -7.56 6.85
N TYR A 80 -4.15 -7.07 5.68
CA TYR A 80 -3.34 -6.13 4.88
C TYR A 80 -3.63 -4.65 5.18
N ALA A 81 -4.35 -4.34 6.26
CA ALA A 81 -4.56 -2.96 6.68
C ALA A 81 -3.23 -2.32 7.15
N PHE A 82 -3.08 -1.03 6.89
CA PHE A 82 -1.86 -0.28 7.25
C PHE A 82 -1.75 0.08 8.74
N GLY A 83 -2.82 -0.07 9.49
CA GLY A 83 -2.88 0.18 10.92
C GLY A 83 -3.21 -1.07 11.75
N GLY A 84 -3.06 -0.98 13.08
CA GLY A 84 -3.49 -2.04 13.99
C GLY A 84 -2.61 -3.28 14.05
N GLY A 85 -1.36 -3.23 13.59
CA GLY A 85 -0.41 -4.36 13.67
C GLY A 85 -0.56 -5.38 12.55
N GLY A 86 -1.30 -5.06 11.47
CA GLY A 86 -1.49 -5.92 10.30
C GLY A 86 -0.19 -6.21 9.54
N ILE A 87 -0.29 -7.07 8.52
CA ILE A 87 0.87 -7.54 7.73
C ILE A 87 1.59 -6.35 7.09
N MET A 88 0.87 -5.39 6.52
CA MET A 88 1.49 -4.23 5.85
C MET A 88 2.25 -3.34 6.83
N GLU A 89 1.76 -3.18 8.04
CA GLU A 89 2.49 -2.46 9.07
C GLU A 89 3.80 -3.16 9.43
N GLN A 90 3.77 -4.49 9.56
CA GLN A 90 4.98 -5.27 9.82
C GLN A 90 5.99 -5.18 8.66
N VAL A 91 5.51 -5.25 7.40
CA VAL A 91 6.35 -5.08 6.20
C VAL A 91 7.01 -3.71 6.21
N HIS A 92 6.26 -2.62 6.46
CA HIS A 92 6.83 -1.27 6.53
C HIS A 92 7.91 -1.15 7.61
N ARG A 93 7.69 -1.76 8.78
CA ARG A 93 8.70 -1.80 9.85
C ARG A 93 9.97 -2.54 9.41
N VAL A 94 9.80 -3.68 8.73
CA VAL A 94 10.94 -4.45 8.20
C VAL A 94 11.70 -3.62 7.17
N VAL A 95 11.03 -3.02 6.19
CA VAL A 95 11.67 -2.17 5.17
C VAL A 95 12.50 -1.06 5.82
N LEU A 96 11.90 -0.28 6.74
CA LEU A 96 12.60 0.84 7.37
C LEU A 96 13.69 0.37 8.34
N SER A 97 13.53 -0.77 9.01
CA SER A 97 14.55 -1.28 9.96
C SER A 97 15.81 -1.79 9.28
N HIS A 98 15.70 -2.26 8.03
CA HIS A 98 16.84 -2.78 7.25
C HIS A 98 17.43 -1.73 6.31
N LEU A 99 16.80 -0.57 6.18
CA LEU A 99 17.34 0.52 5.38
C LEU A 99 18.62 1.05 6.03
N ASP A 100 19.73 0.99 5.29
CA ASP A 100 21.00 1.60 5.70
C ASP A 100 20.95 3.12 5.49
N TYR A 101 20.22 3.79 6.37
CA TYR A 101 19.94 5.21 6.33
C TYR A 101 20.03 5.82 7.75
N ASP A 102 20.67 6.97 7.87
CA ASP A 102 20.88 7.64 9.16
C ASP A 102 19.72 8.56 9.58
N GLY A 103 18.76 8.77 8.67
CA GLY A 103 17.61 9.65 8.92
C GLY A 103 17.85 11.11 8.53
N GLN A 104 18.94 11.41 7.84
CA GLN A 104 19.26 12.76 7.40
C GLN A 104 19.11 12.91 5.89
N GLY A 105 18.63 14.08 5.43
CA GLY A 105 18.53 14.41 4.01
C GLY A 105 17.21 13.99 3.38
N SER A 106 17.28 13.39 2.18
CA SER A 106 16.11 13.11 1.31
C SER A 106 15.89 11.63 1.09
N LEU A 107 14.63 11.20 1.18
CA LEU A 107 14.20 9.83 0.90
C LEU A 107 13.14 9.84 -0.20
N LEU A 108 13.29 8.96 -1.18
CA LEU A 108 12.27 8.71 -2.21
C LEU A 108 11.56 7.40 -1.94
N GLU A 109 10.23 7.41 -1.99
CA GLU A 109 9.42 6.20 -2.14
C GLU A 109 8.87 6.12 -3.57
N VAL A 110 9.23 5.05 -4.28
CA VAL A 110 8.70 4.73 -5.62
C VAL A 110 7.46 3.87 -5.46
N GLY A 111 6.30 4.40 -5.93
CA GLY A 111 5.01 3.76 -5.79
C GLY A 111 4.40 3.90 -4.38
N CYS A 112 4.19 5.15 -3.96
CA CYS A 112 3.79 5.45 -2.58
C CYS A 112 2.30 5.12 -2.27
N GLY A 113 1.47 4.86 -3.27
CA GLY A 113 0.05 4.51 -3.10
C GLY A 113 -0.73 5.58 -2.33
N SER A 114 -1.12 5.29 -1.10
CA SER A 114 -1.80 6.19 -0.17
C SER A 114 -0.84 6.99 0.73
N GLY A 115 0.47 6.88 0.53
CA GLY A 115 1.51 7.56 1.29
C GLY A 115 1.88 6.89 2.62
N ALA A 116 1.37 5.70 2.92
CA ALA A 116 1.53 5.07 4.23
C ALA A 116 3.00 4.83 4.64
N LEU A 117 3.85 4.33 3.73
CA LEU A 117 5.26 4.07 4.03
C LEU A 117 6.07 5.38 4.03
N SER A 118 5.78 6.33 3.11
CA SER A 118 6.36 7.69 3.12
C SER A 118 6.12 8.39 4.45
N ILE A 119 4.88 8.38 4.93
CA ILE A 119 4.49 9.02 6.20
C ILE A 119 5.16 8.32 7.37
N ARG A 120 5.18 6.98 7.39
CA ARG A 120 5.91 6.23 8.42
C ARG A 120 7.40 6.55 8.42
N ALA A 121 8.02 6.72 7.26
CA ALA A 121 9.42 7.13 7.15
C ALA A 121 9.64 8.52 7.75
N ALA A 122 8.77 9.48 7.44
CA ALA A 122 8.82 10.83 7.99
C ALA A 122 8.61 10.87 9.52
N LEU A 123 7.75 10.01 10.06
CA LEU A 123 7.56 9.86 11.51
C LEU A 123 8.75 9.17 12.18
N THR A 124 9.36 8.19 11.49
CA THR A 124 10.55 7.47 12.00
C THR A 124 11.79 8.36 12.07
N TRP A 125 11.94 9.25 11.11
CA TRP A 125 13.10 10.15 10.98
C TRP A 125 12.64 11.61 10.88
N PRO A 126 12.65 12.36 11.99
CA PRO A 126 12.14 13.73 12.04
C PRO A 126 12.86 14.73 11.13
N GLU A 127 14.14 14.48 10.80
CA GLU A 127 14.96 15.36 9.95
C GLU A 127 14.89 14.99 8.46
N THR A 128 14.21 13.90 8.10
CA THR A 128 14.11 13.43 6.72
C THR A 128 13.04 14.20 5.95
N LYS A 129 13.38 14.62 4.73
CA LYS A 129 12.41 15.05 3.72
C LYS A 129 12.05 13.86 2.85
N VAL A 130 10.78 13.54 2.78
CA VAL A 130 10.27 12.38 2.03
C VAL A 130 9.56 12.85 0.77
N THR A 131 9.94 12.27 -0.37
CA THR A 131 9.21 12.40 -1.62
C THR A 131 8.52 11.07 -1.92
N GLY A 132 7.21 11.06 -1.97
CA GLY A 132 6.40 9.92 -2.43
C GLY A 132 6.02 10.13 -3.90
N MET A 133 6.30 9.17 -4.74
CA MET A 133 5.93 9.21 -6.15
C MET A 133 5.06 8.01 -6.50
N ASP A 134 4.00 8.25 -7.28
CA ASP A 134 3.13 7.17 -7.77
C ASP A 134 2.49 7.57 -9.11
N TYR A 135 2.08 6.57 -9.88
CA TYR A 135 1.33 6.78 -11.12
C TYR A 135 -0.16 7.05 -10.87
N TRP A 136 -0.69 6.60 -9.73
CA TRP A 136 -2.10 6.67 -9.32
C TRP A 136 -3.07 6.29 -10.45
N GLY A 137 -2.86 5.12 -11.02
CA GLY A 137 -3.75 4.58 -12.05
C GLY A 137 -5.17 4.30 -11.53
N ALA A 138 -6.11 4.18 -12.45
CA ALA A 138 -7.55 4.03 -12.13
C ALA A 138 -7.92 2.75 -11.35
N VAL A 139 -7.01 1.77 -11.25
CA VAL A 139 -7.27 0.48 -10.58
C VAL A 139 -7.32 0.62 -9.07
N TYR A 140 -6.51 1.51 -8.51
CA TYR A 140 -6.42 1.74 -7.07
C TYR A 140 -7.06 3.08 -6.73
N ASN A 141 -7.81 3.13 -5.64
CA ASN A 141 -8.45 4.37 -5.18
C ASN A 141 -7.47 5.24 -4.39
N TYR A 142 -6.25 5.45 -4.95
CA TYR A 142 -5.22 6.28 -4.37
C TYR A 142 -5.03 7.55 -5.20
N SER A 143 -4.57 8.62 -4.57
CA SER A 143 -4.31 9.89 -5.24
C SER A 143 -3.32 10.74 -4.45
N LYS A 144 -2.71 11.71 -5.13
CA LYS A 144 -1.88 12.72 -4.49
C LYS A 144 -2.62 13.42 -3.33
N ALA A 145 -3.87 13.84 -3.57
CA ALA A 145 -4.69 14.53 -2.56
C ALA A 145 -4.94 13.67 -1.31
N LEU A 146 -5.10 12.35 -1.48
CA LEU A 146 -5.21 11.42 -0.36
C LEU A 146 -3.92 11.34 0.45
N CYS A 147 -2.77 11.26 -0.21
CA CYS A 147 -1.45 11.24 0.45
C CYS A 147 -1.21 12.54 1.25
N GLU A 148 -1.50 13.70 0.64
CA GLU A 148 -1.37 15.02 1.27
C GLU A 148 -2.29 15.14 2.50
N LYS A 149 -3.54 14.69 2.39
CA LYS A 149 -4.48 14.63 3.51
C LYS A 149 -3.96 13.75 4.65
N ASN A 150 -3.50 12.55 4.33
CA ASN A 150 -2.96 11.62 5.31
C ASN A 150 -1.71 12.20 6.01
N ALA A 151 -0.79 12.82 5.26
CA ALA A 151 0.39 13.47 5.83
C ALA A 151 0.03 14.65 6.73
N ALA A 152 -1.02 15.41 6.39
CA ALA A 152 -1.50 16.50 7.22
C ALA A 152 -2.09 15.98 8.54
N SER A 153 -2.91 14.93 8.50
CA SER A 153 -3.50 14.32 9.69
C SER A 153 -2.45 13.73 10.64
N GLU A 154 -1.37 13.15 10.08
CA GLU A 154 -0.24 12.62 10.88
C GLU A 154 0.81 13.69 11.28
N GLY A 155 0.57 14.97 10.92
CA GLY A 155 1.43 16.09 11.33
C GLY A 155 2.79 16.16 10.61
N VAL A 156 2.94 15.51 9.46
CA VAL A 156 4.21 15.45 8.70
C VAL A 156 4.14 16.13 7.33
N ALA A 157 3.06 16.86 7.02
CA ALA A 157 2.86 17.49 5.71
C ALA A 157 4.01 18.41 5.27
N SER A 158 4.68 19.09 6.21
CA SER A 158 5.80 19.98 5.90
C SER A 158 7.07 19.25 5.43
N ARG A 159 7.13 17.93 5.61
CA ARG A 159 8.29 17.09 5.27
C ARG A 159 7.99 16.04 4.22
N CYS A 160 6.72 15.89 3.82
CA CYS A 160 6.28 14.96 2.79
C CYS A 160 5.82 15.71 1.56
N VAL A 161 6.40 15.38 0.41
CA VAL A 161 5.98 15.87 -0.91
C VAL A 161 5.49 14.67 -1.71
N PHE A 162 4.33 14.82 -2.36
CA PHE A 162 3.78 13.75 -3.21
C PHE A 162 3.65 14.24 -4.64
N GLN A 163 4.09 13.44 -5.61
CA GLN A 163 4.03 13.81 -7.02
C GLN A 163 3.70 12.61 -7.91
N HIS A 164 3.02 12.91 -9.02
CA HIS A 164 2.78 11.93 -10.07
C HIS A 164 4.09 11.58 -10.77
N GLY A 165 4.30 10.31 -11.13
CA GLY A 165 5.46 9.87 -11.88
C GLY A 165 5.35 8.42 -12.34
N ASP A 166 6.24 8.06 -13.25
CA ASP A 166 6.36 6.71 -13.79
C ASP A 166 7.64 6.04 -13.26
N ALA A 167 7.49 4.86 -12.67
CA ALA A 167 8.64 4.09 -12.16
C ALA A 167 9.62 3.64 -13.25
N ASN A 168 9.18 3.59 -14.53
CA ASN A 168 10.06 3.29 -15.66
C ASN A 168 11.02 4.43 -15.98
N HIS A 169 10.69 5.65 -15.58
CA HIS A 169 11.50 6.85 -15.81
C HIS A 169 11.24 7.84 -14.68
N LEU A 170 12.16 7.90 -13.73
CA LEU A 170 12.07 8.80 -12.58
C LEU A 170 12.52 10.20 -13.01
N ASP A 171 11.61 11.17 -12.97
CA ASP A 171 11.89 12.57 -13.32
C ASP A 171 12.65 13.29 -12.18
N PHE A 172 13.80 12.71 -11.85
CA PHE A 172 14.76 13.23 -10.88
C PHE A 172 16.19 13.16 -11.43
N PRO A 173 17.05 14.10 -11.10
CA PRO A 173 18.48 14.01 -11.44
C PRO A 173 19.15 12.77 -10.82
N ASP A 174 20.26 12.35 -11.41
CA ASP A 174 21.11 11.32 -10.82
C ASP A 174 21.54 11.72 -9.39
N GLU A 175 21.68 10.73 -8.51
CA GLU A 175 22.21 10.93 -7.17
C GLU A 175 21.46 12.01 -6.35
N SER A 176 20.12 12.09 -6.47
CA SER A 176 19.28 13.11 -5.81
C SER A 176 18.89 12.73 -4.39
N PHE A 177 18.79 11.44 -4.08
CA PHE A 177 18.26 10.95 -2.82
C PHE A 177 19.27 10.19 -1.99
N ASP A 178 19.24 10.40 -0.68
CA ASP A 178 20.09 9.71 0.28
C ASP A 178 19.60 8.30 0.58
N ALA A 179 18.30 8.04 0.35
CA ALA A 179 17.69 6.71 0.40
C ALA A 179 16.56 6.59 -0.64
N VAL A 180 16.38 5.39 -1.18
CA VAL A 180 15.26 5.03 -2.06
C VAL A 180 14.60 3.78 -1.53
N ILE A 181 13.29 3.79 -1.41
CA ILE A 181 12.47 2.65 -0.99
C ILE A 181 11.34 2.41 -1.99
N SER A 182 10.90 1.16 -2.07
CA SER A 182 9.72 0.76 -2.83
C SER A 182 9.11 -0.48 -2.19
N ASN A 183 7.78 -0.54 -2.12
CA ASN A 183 7.08 -1.64 -1.50
C ASN A 183 5.88 -2.08 -2.34
N TYR A 184 5.86 -3.33 -2.78
CA TYR A 184 4.80 -3.94 -3.60
C TYR A 184 4.51 -3.24 -4.94
N VAL A 185 5.50 -2.60 -5.58
CA VAL A 185 5.31 -1.79 -6.80
C VAL A 185 5.78 -2.51 -8.06
N TYR A 186 7.04 -2.91 -8.11
CA TYR A 186 7.70 -3.30 -9.36
C TYR A 186 7.01 -4.47 -10.09
N HIS A 187 6.41 -5.41 -9.36
CA HIS A 187 5.66 -6.52 -9.96
C HIS A 187 4.29 -6.10 -10.54
N ASN A 188 3.82 -4.89 -10.21
CA ASN A 188 2.56 -4.32 -10.70
C ASN A 188 2.73 -3.40 -11.91
N VAL A 189 3.97 -3.06 -12.29
CA VAL A 189 4.25 -2.21 -13.45
C VAL A 189 4.15 -3.04 -14.73
N MET A 190 3.00 -2.97 -15.40
CA MET A 190 2.73 -3.79 -16.59
C MET A 190 3.71 -3.51 -17.72
N GLY A 191 4.27 -4.58 -18.30
CA GLY A 191 5.19 -4.49 -19.44
C GLY A 191 6.57 -3.95 -19.12
N ALA A 192 6.87 -3.65 -17.84
CA ALA A 192 8.18 -3.17 -17.44
C ALA A 192 9.17 -4.31 -17.21
N ASP A 193 10.41 -4.04 -17.55
CA ASP A 193 11.55 -4.87 -17.16
C ASP A 193 11.94 -4.51 -15.72
N MET A 194 11.76 -5.45 -14.78
CA MET A 194 12.07 -5.27 -13.37
C MET A 194 13.52 -4.84 -13.12
N HIS A 195 14.44 -5.29 -13.96
CA HIS A 195 15.85 -4.88 -13.90
C HIS A 195 16.02 -3.40 -14.23
N LYS A 196 15.30 -2.89 -15.24
CA LYS A 196 15.32 -1.46 -15.60
C LYS A 196 14.73 -0.58 -14.49
N LEU A 197 13.62 -1.01 -13.87
CA LEU A 197 13.02 -0.30 -12.73
C LEU A 197 14.02 -0.17 -11.58
N LEU A 198 14.75 -1.25 -11.28
CA LEU A 198 15.77 -1.24 -10.24
C LEU A 198 16.93 -0.30 -10.60
N LEU A 199 17.45 -0.38 -11.84
CA LEU A 199 18.53 0.50 -12.30
C LEU A 199 18.13 1.98 -12.25
N GLU A 200 16.88 2.31 -12.58
CA GLU A 200 16.36 3.67 -12.51
C GLU A 200 16.29 4.16 -11.06
N SER A 201 15.87 3.31 -10.13
CA SER A 201 15.90 3.62 -8.70
C SER A 201 17.33 3.80 -8.16
N LEU A 202 18.28 3.00 -8.65
CA LEU A 202 19.70 3.13 -8.29
C LEU A 202 20.35 4.38 -8.90
N ARG A 203 19.90 4.84 -10.07
CA ARG A 203 20.38 6.06 -10.72
C ARG A 203 20.15 7.29 -9.84
N VAL A 204 18.98 7.40 -9.24
CA VAL A 204 18.61 8.54 -8.40
C VAL A 204 19.13 8.44 -6.96
N LEU A 205 19.63 7.27 -6.56
CA LEU A 205 20.24 7.05 -5.25
C LEU A 205 21.68 7.58 -5.25
N LYS A 206 22.04 8.39 -4.26
CA LYS A 206 23.41 8.90 -4.06
C LYS A 206 24.39 7.76 -3.81
N LYS A 207 25.50 7.79 -4.51
CA LYS A 207 26.62 6.88 -4.23
C LYS A 207 27.23 7.27 -2.88
N ARG A 208 27.12 6.38 -1.89
CA ARG A 208 27.81 6.57 -0.61
C ARG A 208 29.31 6.49 -0.84
N ARG A 209 30.04 7.60 -0.73
CA ARG A 209 31.48 7.59 -0.58
C ARG A 209 31.80 7.06 0.82
N ARG A 210 32.18 5.78 0.92
CA ARG A 210 32.89 5.30 2.10
C ARG A 210 34.27 6.00 2.09
N LEU A 211 34.45 7.03 2.90
CA LEU A 211 35.77 7.47 3.27
C LEU A 211 36.39 6.35 4.13
N PHE A 212 37.17 5.48 3.51
CA PHE A 212 38.11 4.66 4.25
C PHE A 212 39.19 5.66 4.76
N SER A 213 39.07 6.15 5.99
CA SER A 213 40.20 6.68 6.71
C SER A 213 40.95 5.46 7.22
N GLU A 214 41.99 5.05 6.52
CA GLU A 214 43.03 4.22 7.12
C GLU A 214 43.63 5.05 8.29
N ARG A 215 43.49 4.48 9.50
CA ARG A 215 44.32 4.79 10.65
C ARG A 215 45.07 3.53 11.04
#